data_215ce3aa58b8a72a5b29d581cc01de9a
#
_entry.id   215ce3aa58b8a72a5b29d581cc01de9a
#
_cell.length_a   1.000
_cell.length_b   1.000
_cell.length_c   1.000
_cell.angle_alpha   90.00
_cell.angle_beta   90.00
_cell.angle_gamma   90.00
#
_symmetry.space_group_name_H-M   'P 1'
#
loop_
_entity.id
_entity.type
_entity.pdbx_description
1 polymer ?
#
loop_
_entity_poly.entity_id
_entity_poly.type
_entity_poly.pdbx_seq_one_letter_code
_entity_poly.pdbx_strand_id
1 'polypeptide(L)'
;KRVVSLDMASIVAGTKYRGQFEERIKAILNELQKNPDVILFIDEIHTIVGAGGAPGSLDAANMLKPALARGEIQCVGATTLDEYRQSIEKDGALERRFQKVMVDPTSADETLQILENIQDRYEYHHNVRYTPDAIKACVRLTDRYITDRCFPDKAIDALDEAGSRVHIGTVSVPVEIEELEKKIEELKKEKLKVLGEQKYELAGPIRG
;
A
#
# COMPACT_ATOMS: atom_id res chain seq x y z
N LYS A 1 23.49 5.69 8.28
CA LYS A 1 22.24 6.47 8.13
C LYS A 1 21.05 5.54 8.21
N ARG A 2 19.95 6.02 8.79
CA ARG A 2 18.70 5.30 8.94
C ARG A 2 17.58 6.11 8.27
N VAL A 3 16.80 5.50 7.39
CA VAL A 3 15.64 6.14 6.75
C VAL A 3 14.41 5.87 7.60
N VAL A 4 13.65 6.94 7.91
CA VAL A 4 12.40 6.88 8.67
C VAL A 4 11.31 7.53 7.83
N SER A 5 10.26 6.79 7.55
CA SER A 5 9.09 7.29 6.80
C SER A 5 8.18 8.11 7.69
N LEU A 6 7.75 9.26 7.20
CA LEU A 6 6.77 10.13 7.84
C LEU A 6 5.46 10.08 7.04
N ASP A 7 4.43 9.56 7.68
CA ASP A 7 3.08 9.59 7.15
C ASP A 7 2.37 10.89 7.57
N MET A 8 2.18 11.79 6.61
CA MET A 8 1.51 13.07 6.84
C MET A 8 0.05 12.91 7.25
N ALA A 9 -0.64 11.90 6.72
CA ALA A 9 -2.04 11.64 7.08
C ALA A 9 -2.18 11.26 8.56
N SER A 10 -1.26 10.45 9.08
CA SER A 10 -1.23 10.07 10.50
C SER A 10 -0.95 11.26 11.42
N ILE A 11 -0.17 12.24 10.98
CA ILE A 11 0.11 13.46 11.78
C ILE A 11 -1.15 14.33 11.88
N VAL A 12 -1.88 14.46 10.80
CA VAL A 12 -3.14 15.24 10.74
C VAL A 12 -4.26 14.52 11.49
N ALA A 13 -4.28 13.19 11.45
CA ALA A 13 -5.31 12.39 12.11
C ALA A 13 -5.41 12.70 13.61
N GLY A 14 -6.63 12.98 14.07
CA GLY A 14 -6.90 13.29 15.47
C GLY A 14 -6.49 14.69 15.94
N THR A 15 -6.01 15.56 15.04
CA THR A 15 -5.80 16.98 15.37
C THR A 15 -7.08 17.78 15.09
N LYS A 16 -7.75 18.25 16.14
CA LYS A 16 -8.94 19.11 16.02
C LYS A 16 -8.57 20.58 15.77
N TYR A 17 -7.37 20.97 16.16
CA TYR A 17 -6.89 22.35 16.13
C TYR A 17 -5.52 22.44 15.48
N ARG A 18 -5.27 23.50 14.74
CA ARG A 18 -4.01 23.83 14.08
C ARG A 18 -2.80 23.74 15.02
N GLY A 19 -2.92 24.23 16.25
CA GLY A 19 -1.84 24.20 17.22
C GLY A 19 -1.33 22.79 17.57
N GLN A 20 -2.22 21.81 17.64
CA GLN A 20 -1.82 20.42 17.90
C GLN A 20 -0.98 19.81 16.77
N PHE A 21 -1.30 20.15 15.53
CA PHE A 21 -0.51 19.74 14.38
C PHE A 21 0.88 20.40 14.40
N GLU A 22 0.93 21.70 14.66
CA GLU A 22 2.18 22.43 14.74
C GLU A 22 3.09 21.92 15.88
N GLU A 23 2.52 21.56 17.02
CA GLU A 23 3.25 20.92 18.12
C GLU A 23 3.84 19.56 17.73
N ARG A 24 3.07 18.72 17.03
CA ARG A 24 3.56 17.42 16.54
C ARG A 24 4.71 17.58 15.56
N ILE A 25 4.60 18.47 14.58
CA ILE A 25 5.69 18.74 13.63
C ILE A 25 6.92 19.29 14.35
N LYS A 26 6.77 20.22 15.31
CA LYS A 26 7.88 20.72 16.11
C LYS A 26 8.57 19.62 16.92
N ALA A 27 7.80 18.72 17.52
CA ALA A 27 8.35 17.59 18.25
C ALA A 27 9.19 16.67 17.34
N ILE A 28 8.68 16.36 16.15
CA ILE A 28 9.40 15.57 15.13
C ILE A 28 10.68 16.28 14.70
N LEU A 29 10.63 17.57 14.39
CA LEU A 29 11.82 18.35 14.02
C LEU A 29 12.87 18.36 15.12
N ASN A 30 12.48 18.56 16.36
CA ASN A 30 13.38 18.53 17.51
C ASN A 30 14.05 17.15 17.69
N GLU A 31 13.32 16.07 17.41
CA GLU A 31 13.87 14.72 17.48
C GLU A 31 14.85 14.45 16.34
N LEU A 32 14.54 14.90 15.13
CA LEU A 32 15.44 14.78 13.98
C LEU A 32 16.73 15.56 14.15
N GLN A 33 16.66 16.77 14.74
CA GLN A 33 17.85 17.58 15.02
C GLN A 33 18.80 16.91 16.02
N LYS A 34 18.28 16.11 16.96
CA LYS A 34 19.09 15.34 17.91
C LYS A 34 19.71 14.08 17.29
N ASN A 35 19.16 13.61 16.17
CA ASN A 35 19.53 12.36 15.51
C ASN A 35 20.00 12.62 14.06
N PRO A 36 21.20 13.17 13.83
CA PRO A 36 21.68 13.56 12.51
C PRO A 36 21.95 12.38 11.55
N ASP A 37 21.89 11.17 12.04
CA ASP A 37 21.98 9.93 11.25
C ASP A 37 20.64 9.50 10.63
N VAL A 38 19.55 10.14 11.01
CA VAL A 38 18.22 9.90 10.46
C VAL A 38 18.00 10.72 9.19
N ILE A 39 17.50 10.05 8.15
CA ILE A 39 16.98 10.66 6.91
C ILE A 39 15.47 10.53 6.96
N LEU A 40 14.78 11.65 6.91
CA LEU A 40 13.31 11.69 6.84
C LEU A 40 12.88 11.35 5.42
N PHE A 41 11.98 10.37 5.26
CA PHE A 41 11.33 10.08 4.00
C PHE A 41 9.87 10.53 4.06
N ILE A 42 9.43 11.33 3.10
CA ILE A 42 8.04 11.78 2.97
C ILE A 42 7.53 11.35 1.61
N ASP A 43 6.59 10.41 1.62
CA ASP A 43 5.85 10.06 0.43
C ASP A 43 4.81 11.15 0.12
N GLU A 44 4.53 11.34 -1.16
CA GLU A 44 3.63 12.42 -1.63
C GLU A 44 3.99 13.78 -1.01
N ILE A 45 5.28 14.16 -1.08
CA ILE A 45 5.79 15.38 -0.42
C ILE A 45 5.04 16.65 -0.82
N HIS A 46 4.34 16.66 -1.95
CA HIS A 46 3.49 17.76 -2.37
C HIS A 46 2.38 18.06 -1.34
N THR A 47 1.97 17.07 -0.54
CA THR A 47 0.94 17.22 0.50
C THR A 47 1.36 18.11 1.67
N ILE A 48 2.68 18.35 1.86
CA ILE A 48 3.16 19.28 2.89
C ILE A 48 2.90 20.74 2.52
N VAL A 49 2.79 21.04 1.23
CA VAL A 49 2.42 22.34 0.72
C VAL A 49 0.90 22.42 0.81
N GLY A 50 0.40 23.23 1.70
CA GLY A 50 -1.04 23.42 1.84
C GLY A 50 -1.64 23.74 0.49
N ALA A 51 -2.52 22.89 -0.01
CA ALA A 51 -3.25 23.09 -1.26
C ALA A 51 -4.05 24.40 -1.13
N GLY A 52 -3.45 25.45 -1.64
CA GLY A 52 -3.86 26.83 -1.47
C GLY A 52 -5.34 27.05 -1.76
N GLY A 53 -6.15 27.17 -0.74
CA GLY A 53 -7.57 27.43 -0.95
C GLY A 53 -8.38 27.70 0.29
N ALA A 54 -8.00 27.30 1.48
CA ALA A 54 -8.76 27.62 2.68
C ALA A 54 -7.91 28.41 3.68
N PRO A 55 -8.42 29.52 4.25
CA PRO A 55 -7.79 30.18 5.38
C PRO A 55 -7.69 29.18 6.54
N GLY A 56 -6.48 28.70 6.84
CA GLY A 56 -6.24 27.70 7.88
C GLY A 56 -5.69 26.35 7.41
N SER A 57 -5.38 26.17 6.11
CA SER A 57 -4.71 24.95 5.63
C SER A 57 -3.38 24.78 6.37
N LEU A 58 -3.17 23.55 6.82
CA LEU A 58 -1.97 23.14 7.55
C LEU A 58 -0.79 23.18 6.58
N ASP A 59 0.06 24.17 6.71
CA ASP A 59 1.26 24.34 5.87
C ASP A 59 2.48 23.83 6.63
N ALA A 60 2.68 22.51 6.56
CA ALA A 60 3.85 21.85 7.13
C ALA A 60 5.15 22.32 6.45
N ALA A 61 5.07 22.75 5.20
CA ALA A 61 6.23 23.23 4.46
C ALA A 61 6.89 24.41 5.15
N ASN A 62 6.11 25.40 5.63
CA ASN A 62 6.67 26.56 6.33
C ASN A 62 7.39 26.19 7.63
N MET A 63 7.05 25.08 8.25
CA MET A 63 7.73 24.61 9.44
C MET A 63 9.03 23.85 9.12
N LEU A 64 9.06 23.12 8.00
CA LEU A 64 10.21 22.35 7.54
C LEU A 64 11.28 23.25 6.87
N LYS A 65 10.88 24.27 6.15
CA LYS A 65 11.77 25.18 5.41
C LYS A 65 12.97 25.69 6.22
N PRO A 66 12.83 26.18 7.46
CA PRO A 66 13.97 26.68 8.23
C PRO A 66 14.98 25.58 8.59
N ALA A 67 14.52 24.41 9.00
CA ALA A 67 15.39 23.29 9.37
C ALA A 67 16.11 22.71 8.15
N LEU A 68 15.45 22.62 7.00
CA LEU A 68 16.06 22.24 5.72
C LEU A 68 17.10 23.27 5.27
N ALA A 69 16.79 24.56 5.42
CA ALA A 69 17.71 25.63 5.02
C ALA A 69 19.00 25.65 5.84
N ARG A 70 18.93 25.30 7.11
CA ARG A 70 20.11 25.24 8.00
C ARG A 70 20.84 23.90 7.93
N GLY A 71 20.33 22.93 7.14
CA GLY A 71 20.92 21.58 7.08
C GLY A 71 20.76 20.78 8.37
N GLU A 72 19.83 21.15 9.23
CA GLU A 72 19.57 20.50 10.52
C GLU A 72 18.88 19.14 10.35
N ILE A 73 18.18 18.96 9.23
CA ILE A 73 17.49 17.71 8.86
C ILE A 73 17.84 17.33 7.43
N GLN A 74 17.88 16.02 7.17
CA GLN A 74 17.97 15.45 5.84
C GLN A 74 16.63 14.86 5.46
N CYS A 75 16.12 15.22 4.29
CA CYS A 75 14.82 14.78 3.81
C CYS A 75 14.89 14.26 2.38
N VAL A 76 14.23 13.15 2.14
CA VAL A 76 13.94 12.61 0.80
C VAL A 76 12.43 12.67 0.62
N GLY A 77 11.97 13.30 -0.44
CA GLY A 77 10.55 13.36 -0.79
C GLY A 77 10.29 12.63 -2.09
N ALA A 78 9.21 11.86 -2.15
CA ALA A 78 8.71 11.27 -3.38
C ALA A 78 7.44 11.97 -3.84
N THR A 79 7.29 12.18 -5.15
CA THR A 79 6.08 12.77 -5.74
C THR A 79 6.04 12.51 -7.24
N THR A 80 4.90 12.74 -7.87
CA THR A 80 4.79 12.74 -9.32
C THR A 80 5.35 14.03 -9.93
N LEU A 81 5.71 13.99 -11.21
CA LEU A 81 6.24 15.17 -11.90
C LEU A 81 5.22 16.30 -12.00
N ASP A 82 3.95 15.96 -12.16
CA ASP A 82 2.87 16.95 -12.26
C ASP A 82 2.60 17.63 -10.91
N GLU A 83 2.56 16.87 -9.83
CA GLU A 83 2.41 17.41 -8.46
C GLU A 83 3.66 18.22 -8.05
N TYR A 84 4.85 17.81 -8.47
CA TYR A 84 6.06 18.60 -8.27
C TYR A 84 5.93 19.98 -8.89
N ARG A 85 5.52 20.06 -10.17
CA ARG A 85 5.31 21.33 -10.89
C ARG A 85 4.22 22.19 -10.26
N GLN A 86 3.15 21.56 -9.77
CA GLN A 86 2.02 22.29 -9.22
C GLN A 86 2.29 22.85 -7.82
N SER A 87 3.02 22.13 -7.00
CA SER A 87 3.16 22.40 -5.57
C SER A 87 4.58 22.81 -5.16
N ILE A 88 5.61 22.05 -5.56
CA ILE A 88 6.98 22.29 -5.09
C ILE A 88 7.69 23.36 -5.91
N GLU A 89 7.61 23.30 -7.23
CA GLU A 89 8.28 24.21 -8.15
C GLU A 89 7.75 25.66 -8.02
N LYS A 90 6.46 25.81 -7.72
CA LYS A 90 5.87 27.14 -7.48
C LYS A 90 6.32 27.78 -6.17
N ASP A 91 6.74 26.95 -5.20
CA ASP A 91 7.33 27.43 -3.96
C ASP A 91 8.85 27.50 -4.07
N GLY A 92 9.38 28.57 -4.61
CA GLY A 92 10.81 28.74 -4.81
C GLY A 92 11.66 28.66 -3.53
N ALA A 93 11.04 28.66 -2.36
CA ALA A 93 11.73 28.42 -1.11
C ALA A 93 11.92 26.91 -0.86
N LEU A 94 10.98 26.08 -1.26
CA LEU A 94 11.13 24.61 -1.21
C LEU A 94 12.02 24.12 -2.34
N GLU A 95 11.79 24.57 -3.57
CA GLU A 95 12.54 24.17 -4.75
C GLU A 95 14.04 24.27 -4.53
N ARG A 96 14.52 25.39 -3.97
CA ARG A 96 15.94 25.60 -3.68
C ARG A 96 16.53 24.71 -2.60
N ARG A 97 15.72 23.95 -1.86
CA ARG A 97 16.15 23.08 -0.77
C ARG A 97 16.08 21.60 -1.11
N PHE A 98 15.47 21.26 -2.24
CA PHE A 98 15.41 19.89 -2.75
C PHE A 98 16.10 19.77 -4.09
N GLN A 99 17.01 18.81 -4.18
CA GLN A 99 17.59 18.42 -5.46
C GLN A 99 16.63 17.44 -6.14
N LYS A 100 16.14 17.81 -7.32
CA LYS A 100 15.31 16.93 -8.12
C LYS A 100 16.12 15.75 -8.67
N VAL A 101 15.64 14.55 -8.43
CA VAL A 101 16.16 13.29 -8.97
C VAL A 101 15.04 12.62 -9.75
N MET A 102 15.24 12.45 -11.06
CA MET A 102 14.28 11.75 -11.91
C MET A 102 14.46 10.24 -11.75
N VAL A 103 13.35 9.54 -11.61
CA VAL A 103 13.29 8.08 -11.59
C VAL A 103 12.53 7.66 -12.85
N ASP A 104 13.26 7.19 -13.84
CA ASP A 104 12.66 6.73 -15.10
C ASP A 104 12.08 5.32 -14.95
N PRO A 105 11.04 4.97 -15.74
CA PRO A 105 10.55 3.60 -15.82
C PRO A 105 11.65 2.63 -16.23
N THR A 106 11.60 1.42 -15.70
CA THR A 106 12.54 0.36 -16.10
C THR A 106 12.25 -0.15 -17.51
N SER A 107 13.28 -0.65 -18.20
CA SER A 107 13.11 -1.38 -19.45
C SER A 107 12.47 -2.76 -19.22
N ALA A 108 12.04 -3.41 -20.29
CA ALA A 108 11.47 -4.76 -20.22
C ALA A 108 12.49 -5.77 -19.68
N ASP A 109 13.77 -5.66 -20.07
CA ASP A 109 14.83 -6.56 -19.62
C ASP A 109 15.15 -6.35 -18.13
N GLU A 110 15.25 -5.10 -17.68
CA GLU A 110 15.43 -4.79 -16.25
C GLU A 110 14.23 -5.24 -15.44
N THR A 111 13.02 -5.06 -15.96
CA THR A 111 11.80 -5.53 -15.31
C THR A 111 11.80 -7.06 -15.17
N LEU A 112 12.24 -7.78 -16.19
CA LEU A 112 12.37 -9.24 -16.11
C LEU A 112 13.31 -9.66 -14.96
N GLN A 113 14.48 -9.01 -14.84
CA GLN A 113 15.41 -9.27 -13.74
C GLN A 113 14.81 -8.92 -12.38
N ILE A 114 14.01 -7.86 -12.29
CA ILE A 114 13.32 -7.50 -11.06
C ILE A 114 12.33 -8.60 -10.68
N LEU A 115 11.49 -9.08 -11.61
CA LEU A 115 10.52 -10.14 -11.34
C LEU A 115 11.20 -11.43 -10.91
N GLU A 116 12.29 -11.82 -11.56
CA GLU A 116 13.10 -12.99 -11.18
C GLU A 116 13.66 -12.86 -9.75
N ASN A 117 14.08 -11.67 -9.34
CA ASN A 117 14.62 -11.43 -7.99
C ASN A 117 13.54 -11.43 -6.89
N ILE A 118 12.30 -11.07 -7.21
CA ILE A 118 11.22 -11.03 -6.23
C ILE A 118 10.32 -12.27 -6.27
N GLN A 119 10.48 -13.13 -7.26
CA GLN A 119 9.69 -14.34 -7.51
C GLN A 119 9.44 -15.16 -6.24
N ASP A 120 10.49 -15.49 -5.51
CA ASP A 120 10.41 -16.37 -4.33
C ASP A 120 9.46 -15.83 -3.26
N ARG A 121 9.37 -14.49 -3.12
CA ARG A 121 8.47 -13.85 -2.14
C ARG A 121 7.01 -14.01 -2.54
N TYR A 122 6.70 -13.87 -3.82
CA TYR A 122 5.35 -14.05 -4.35
C TYR A 122 4.95 -15.52 -4.37
N GLU A 123 5.87 -16.44 -4.71
CA GLU A 123 5.66 -17.87 -4.60
C GLU A 123 5.30 -18.30 -3.18
N TYR A 124 6.04 -17.79 -2.20
CA TYR A 124 5.75 -18.04 -0.80
C TYR A 124 4.40 -17.46 -0.35
N HIS A 125 4.11 -16.23 -0.76
CA HIS A 125 2.87 -15.54 -0.36
C HIS A 125 1.61 -16.24 -0.90
N HIS A 126 1.63 -16.60 -2.17
CA HIS A 126 0.48 -17.24 -2.84
C HIS A 126 0.50 -18.77 -2.75
N ASN A 127 1.57 -19.37 -2.21
CA ASN A 127 1.77 -20.82 -2.18
C ASN A 127 1.67 -21.44 -3.59
N VAL A 128 2.32 -20.83 -4.56
CA VAL A 128 2.38 -21.25 -5.97
C VAL A 128 3.81 -21.29 -6.46
N ARG A 129 4.03 -21.77 -7.69
CA ARG A 129 5.31 -21.65 -8.38
C ARG A 129 5.11 -21.00 -9.74
N TYR A 130 5.99 -20.05 -10.06
CA TYR A 130 6.02 -19.42 -11.38
C TYR A 130 7.03 -20.11 -12.28
N THR A 131 6.62 -20.44 -13.49
CA THR A 131 7.55 -20.91 -14.50
C THR A 131 8.29 -19.71 -15.12
N PRO A 132 9.52 -19.92 -15.63
CA PRO A 132 10.24 -18.84 -16.33
C PRO A 132 9.42 -18.22 -17.50
N ASP A 133 8.61 -19.04 -18.17
CA ASP A 133 7.75 -18.56 -19.25
C ASP A 133 6.59 -17.70 -18.74
N ALA A 134 6.07 -17.99 -17.56
CA ALA A 134 5.05 -17.15 -16.91
C ALA A 134 5.60 -15.77 -16.56
N ILE A 135 6.80 -15.70 -15.99
CA ILE A 135 7.47 -14.44 -15.66
C ILE A 135 7.70 -13.59 -16.92
N LYS A 136 8.24 -14.22 -17.97
CA LYS A 136 8.41 -13.56 -19.28
C LYS A 136 7.08 -13.10 -19.88
N ALA A 137 6.02 -13.89 -19.69
CA ALA A 137 4.69 -13.53 -20.17
C ALA A 137 4.12 -12.32 -19.43
N CYS A 138 4.35 -12.19 -18.10
CA CYS A 138 3.94 -11.02 -17.33
C CYS A 138 4.56 -9.74 -17.93
N VAL A 139 5.85 -9.74 -18.22
CA VAL A 139 6.51 -8.58 -18.83
C VAL A 139 5.98 -8.31 -20.24
N ARG A 140 6.00 -9.33 -21.11
CA ARG A 140 5.61 -9.18 -22.53
C ARG A 140 4.15 -8.75 -22.72
N LEU A 141 3.22 -9.34 -21.95
CA LEU A 141 1.80 -9.04 -22.13
C LEU A 141 1.44 -7.69 -21.53
N THR A 142 2.01 -7.32 -20.39
CA THR A 142 1.77 -6.00 -19.81
C THR A 142 2.40 -4.89 -20.64
N ASP A 143 3.55 -5.12 -21.26
CA ASP A 143 4.14 -4.18 -22.21
C ASP A 143 3.20 -3.90 -23.39
N ARG A 144 2.62 -4.95 -23.93
CA ARG A 144 1.77 -4.86 -25.12
C ARG A 144 0.38 -4.29 -24.84
N TYR A 145 -0.22 -4.64 -23.70
CA TYR A 145 -1.66 -4.40 -23.48
C TYR A 145 -1.96 -3.36 -22.40
N ILE A 146 -1.02 -3.05 -21.51
CA ILE A 146 -1.17 -2.04 -20.45
C ILE A 146 -0.29 -0.84 -20.80
N THR A 147 -0.92 0.19 -21.38
CA THR A 147 -0.23 1.38 -21.88
C THR A 147 -0.32 2.58 -20.96
N ASP A 148 -1.24 2.57 -20.00
CA ASP A 148 -1.50 3.62 -19.03
C ASP A 148 -0.65 3.53 -17.75
N ARG A 149 0.16 2.47 -17.62
CA ARG A 149 1.07 2.24 -16.50
C ARG A 149 2.49 1.98 -16.94
N CYS A 150 3.44 2.30 -16.07
CA CYS A 150 4.87 2.10 -16.31
C CYS A 150 5.39 0.78 -15.73
N PHE A 151 6.52 0.33 -16.24
CA PHE A 151 7.32 -0.69 -15.60
C PHE A 151 8.08 -0.11 -14.38
N PRO A 152 8.36 -0.94 -13.34
CA PRO A 152 8.07 -2.39 -13.24
C PRO A 152 6.67 -2.72 -12.73
N ASP A 153 5.91 -1.76 -12.21
CA ASP A 153 4.68 -1.97 -11.45
C ASP A 153 3.64 -2.81 -12.18
N LYS A 154 3.33 -2.48 -13.45
CA LYS A 154 2.36 -3.23 -14.25
C LYS A 154 2.69 -4.72 -14.41
N ALA A 155 3.97 -5.08 -14.43
CA ALA A 155 4.41 -6.47 -14.53
C ALA A 155 4.39 -7.18 -13.18
N ILE A 156 4.68 -6.46 -12.10
CA ILE A 156 4.57 -6.96 -10.72
C ILE A 156 3.09 -7.25 -10.40
N ASP A 157 2.18 -6.33 -10.73
CA ASP A 157 0.74 -6.52 -10.54
C ASP A 157 0.24 -7.77 -11.29
N ALA A 158 0.71 -7.97 -12.53
CA ALA A 158 0.34 -9.16 -13.30
C ALA A 158 0.87 -10.46 -12.69
N LEU A 159 2.07 -10.44 -12.10
CA LEU A 159 2.65 -11.57 -11.38
C LEU A 159 1.81 -11.90 -10.14
N ASP A 160 1.48 -10.88 -9.35
CA ASP A 160 0.69 -11.00 -8.13
C ASP A 160 -0.71 -11.55 -8.41
N GLU A 161 -1.41 -10.97 -9.40
CA GLU A 161 -2.75 -11.42 -9.79
C GLU A 161 -2.74 -12.85 -10.34
N ALA A 162 -1.73 -13.22 -11.14
CA ALA A 162 -1.61 -14.56 -11.66
C ALA A 162 -1.42 -15.59 -10.53
N GLY A 163 -0.57 -15.29 -9.54
CA GLY A 163 -0.37 -16.14 -8.36
C GLY A 163 -1.62 -16.27 -7.53
N SER A 164 -2.29 -15.18 -7.25
CA SER A 164 -3.55 -15.17 -6.51
C SER A 164 -4.63 -16.00 -7.20
N ARG A 165 -4.77 -15.87 -8.51
CA ARG A 165 -5.77 -16.60 -9.31
C ARG A 165 -5.51 -18.11 -9.29
N VAL A 166 -4.25 -18.53 -9.42
CA VAL A 166 -3.88 -19.96 -9.33
C VAL A 166 -4.14 -20.48 -7.92
N HIS A 167 -3.76 -19.73 -6.90
CA HIS A 167 -4.00 -20.11 -5.51
C HIS A 167 -5.50 -20.35 -5.24
N ILE A 168 -6.36 -19.42 -5.61
CA ILE A 168 -7.81 -19.53 -5.43
C ILE A 168 -8.36 -20.72 -6.23
N GLY A 169 -7.87 -20.97 -7.45
CA GLY A 169 -8.30 -22.07 -8.29
C GLY A 169 -7.85 -23.45 -7.76
N THR A 170 -6.81 -23.52 -6.92
CA THR A 170 -6.31 -24.76 -6.33
C THR A 170 -6.87 -25.06 -4.95
N VAL A 171 -7.55 -24.09 -4.31
CA VAL A 171 -8.31 -24.32 -3.07
C VAL A 171 -9.61 -25.04 -3.43
N SER A 172 -9.50 -26.33 -3.76
CA SER A 172 -10.67 -27.21 -3.79
C SER A 172 -11.02 -27.58 -2.35
N VAL A 173 -12.24 -27.29 -1.94
CA VAL A 173 -12.75 -27.79 -0.67
C VAL A 173 -12.71 -29.33 -0.74
N PRO A 174 -12.05 -30.03 0.22
CA PRO A 174 -12.05 -31.49 0.24
C PRO A 174 -13.50 -32.00 0.15
N VAL A 175 -13.73 -33.01 -0.66
CA VAL A 175 -15.07 -33.60 -0.90
C VAL A 175 -15.75 -33.96 0.41
N GLU A 176 -14.97 -34.39 1.40
CA GLU A 176 -15.42 -34.73 2.76
C GLU A 176 -16.05 -33.54 3.51
N ILE A 177 -15.51 -32.32 3.29
CA ILE A 177 -16.07 -31.09 3.88
C ILE A 177 -17.37 -30.71 3.18
N GLU A 178 -17.45 -30.80 1.86
CA GLU A 178 -18.70 -30.56 1.11
C GLU A 178 -19.79 -31.54 1.50
N GLU A 179 -19.46 -32.82 1.73
CA GLU A 179 -20.40 -33.82 2.20
C GLU A 179 -20.91 -33.54 3.60
N LEU A 180 -20.03 -33.09 4.50
CA LEU A 180 -20.39 -32.70 5.85
C LEU A 180 -21.27 -31.44 5.87
N GLU A 181 -20.97 -30.44 5.06
CA GLU A 181 -21.79 -29.24 4.93
C GLU A 181 -23.19 -29.56 4.43
N LYS A 182 -23.31 -30.42 3.40
CA LYS A 182 -24.63 -30.90 2.90
C LYS A 182 -25.41 -31.62 4.00
N LYS A 183 -24.76 -32.49 4.73
CA LYS A 183 -25.38 -33.22 5.85
C LYS A 183 -25.88 -32.29 6.96
N ILE A 184 -25.07 -31.27 7.31
CA ILE A 184 -25.46 -30.24 8.28
C ILE A 184 -26.69 -29.47 7.80
N GLU A 185 -26.75 -29.13 6.53
CA GLU A 185 -27.88 -28.39 5.98
C GLU A 185 -29.15 -29.23 5.92
N GLU A 186 -29.04 -30.51 5.56
CA GLU A 186 -30.15 -31.49 5.64
C GLU A 186 -30.69 -31.64 7.03
N LEU A 187 -29.80 -31.87 8.02
CA LEU A 187 -30.18 -31.99 9.43
C LEU A 187 -30.84 -30.73 9.99
N LYS A 188 -30.35 -29.55 9.58
CA LYS A 188 -31.00 -28.26 9.96
C LYS A 188 -32.39 -28.14 9.35
N LYS A 189 -32.60 -28.54 8.10
CA LYS A 189 -33.95 -28.55 7.47
C LYS A 189 -34.89 -29.54 8.16
N GLU A 190 -34.38 -30.73 8.49
CA GLU A 190 -35.16 -31.76 9.18
C GLU A 190 -35.53 -31.29 10.58
N LYS A 191 -34.60 -30.71 11.34
CA LYS A 191 -34.87 -30.11 12.66
C LYS A 191 -35.94 -29.02 12.59
N LEU A 192 -35.88 -28.13 11.62
CA LEU A 192 -36.91 -27.08 11.43
C LEU A 192 -38.28 -27.69 11.11
N LYS A 193 -38.33 -28.75 10.32
CA LYS A 193 -39.58 -29.46 9.97
C LYS A 193 -40.20 -30.14 11.21
N VAL A 194 -39.39 -30.86 11.98
CA VAL A 194 -39.82 -31.54 13.22
C VAL A 194 -40.31 -30.52 14.28
N LEU A 195 -39.65 -29.39 14.40
CA LEU A 195 -40.09 -28.29 15.29
C LEU A 195 -41.40 -27.66 14.81
N GLY A 196 -41.58 -27.50 13.49
CA GLY A 196 -42.82 -26.97 12.92
C GLY A 196 -44.02 -27.92 13.10
N GLU A 197 -43.77 -29.23 13.19
CA GLU A 197 -44.77 -30.26 13.45
C GLU A 197 -45.06 -30.47 14.96
N GLN A 198 -44.46 -29.69 15.85
CA GLN A 198 -44.54 -29.78 17.31
C GLN A 198 -44.10 -31.13 17.92
N LYS A 199 -43.31 -31.90 17.22
CA LYS A 199 -42.73 -33.17 17.67
C LYS A 199 -41.39 -32.95 18.38
N TYR A 200 -41.43 -32.30 19.54
CA TYR A 200 -40.25 -31.88 20.31
C TYR A 200 -39.32 -33.03 20.74
N GLU A 201 -39.91 -34.25 20.97
CA GLU A 201 -39.12 -35.42 21.37
C GLU A 201 -38.13 -35.91 20.29
N LEU A 202 -38.46 -35.69 19.02
CA LEU A 202 -37.60 -36.07 17.89
C LEU A 202 -36.54 -35.03 17.56
N ALA A 203 -36.65 -33.81 18.05
CA ALA A 203 -35.69 -32.73 17.81
C ALA A 203 -34.47 -32.79 18.77
N GLY A 204 -34.59 -33.52 19.90
CA GLY A 204 -33.53 -33.66 20.89
C GLY A 204 -32.22 -34.26 20.36
N PRO A 205 -32.25 -35.39 19.63
CA PRO A 205 -31.05 -36.03 19.06
C PRO A 205 -30.33 -35.21 18.00
N ILE A 206 -30.98 -34.21 17.38
CA ILE A 206 -30.44 -33.34 16.31
C ILE A 206 -29.79 -32.09 16.92
N ARG A 207 -29.58 -32.04 18.21
CA ARG A 207 -28.93 -30.98 18.97
C ARG A 207 -27.43 -31.29 19.14
N GLY A 208 -26.70 -31.38 18.03
CA GLY A 208 -25.25 -31.54 18.03
C GLY A 208 -24.60 -30.39 17.33
#